data_d1ccd120765a2d315be291033899754b
#
_entry.id   d1ccd120765a2d315be291033899754b
#
_cell.length_a   1.000
_cell.length_b   1.000
_cell.length_c   1.000
_cell.angle_alpha   90.00
_cell.angle_beta   90.00
_cell.angle_gamma   90.00
#
_symmetry.space_group_name_H-M   'P 1'
#
loop_
_entity.id
_entity.type
_entity.pdbx_description
1 polymer ?
#
loop_
_entity_poly.entity_id
_entity_poly.type
_entity_poly.pdbx_seq_one_letter_code
_entity_poly.pdbx_strand_id
1 'polypeptide(L)'
;MFVCREKTRLRLLFVLEIGIASQLSWFLGGVAHAQVVTQNLSDLGSAQDSLSVDAFQSDTDRRYGAQGLRYGPWAINGGASEGWGYTNNADQMMGGFPSAASTTNANLEGLLSQSRRVINIGATVSQQYYPERKLQNQTNWTAFLRGYETIGRHRLSYRLGHEKMTQMPSDLGAFAVNQPIPYFMEDLSLDDRIETHGRFSIIPSFDLKRFVFTDLGGDNIYLQQSYRNRLVFAEGLGLRYSLAEGSDLLMIAQGVEVRYSNNRFHLPSRDSNGFSALVGYDYEIPGPFSIRVLGGYQNRSYNVAAYKTIDTFYAELRGTWTPTRMTHVSLTVSRGIADSAFESVIGFVYTTAALDIRQVYSRNIVLNAGFQIQQGGAGQTPVIFENTPLKQIMTSQLNANFSVGVNWALNQHLSLEASNVYRNANASGSGRYSIDMAMISVKYQL
;
A
#
# COMPACT_ATOMS: atom_id res chain seq x y z
N MET A 1 -3.57 33.65 51.98
CA MET A 1 -2.40 32.81 52.05
C MET A 1 -2.79 31.35 51.91
N PHE A 2 -3.28 30.99 50.75
CA PHE A 2 -3.61 29.62 50.32
C PHE A 2 -3.93 29.71 48.84
N VAL A 3 -2.99 29.39 47.99
CA VAL A 3 -3.26 29.01 46.57
C VAL A 3 -2.07 28.24 46.06
N CYS A 4 -2.39 27.20 45.33
CA CYS A 4 -1.52 26.47 44.41
C CYS A 4 -0.99 25.12 44.87
N ARG A 5 -1.86 24.13 44.72
CA ARG A 5 -1.40 22.72 44.49
C ARG A 5 -2.51 21.89 43.86
N GLU A 6 -2.76 22.09 42.58
CA GLU A 6 -3.50 21.12 41.76
C GLU A 6 -3.28 21.39 40.28
N LYS A 7 -2.13 20.98 39.76
CA LYS A 7 -1.88 20.88 38.32
C LYS A 7 -0.79 19.85 37.98
N THR A 8 -0.87 18.65 38.54
CA THR A 8 0.13 17.61 38.23
C THR A 8 -0.44 16.19 38.24
N ARG A 9 -1.70 16.00 37.85
CA ARG A 9 -2.27 14.63 37.72
C ARG A 9 -3.02 14.34 36.43
N LEU A 10 -2.80 15.09 35.38
CA LEU A 10 -3.48 14.83 34.06
C LEU A 10 -2.52 14.54 32.92
N ARG A 11 -1.32 14.04 33.17
CA ARG A 11 -0.33 13.71 32.13
C ARG A 11 0.16 12.27 32.15
N LEU A 12 -0.57 11.35 32.74
CA LEU A 12 -0.13 9.94 32.84
C LEU A 12 -1.12 8.91 32.29
N LEU A 13 -2.04 9.30 31.42
CA LEU A 13 -3.03 8.39 30.81
C LEU A 13 -2.97 8.34 29.27
N PHE A 14 -1.90 8.83 28.65
CA PHE A 14 -1.75 8.86 27.17
C PHE A 14 -0.69 7.90 26.64
N VAL A 15 -0.37 6.82 27.31
CA VAL A 15 0.66 5.87 26.86
C VAL A 15 0.11 4.45 26.89
N LEU A 16 -0.97 4.16 26.19
CA LEU A 16 -1.40 2.74 26.07
C LEU A 16 -2.39 2.46 24.93
N GLU A 17 -2.18 2.98 23.73
CA GLU A 17 -3.01 2.58 22.58
C GLU A 17 -2.21 2.52 21.28
N ILE A 18 -1.29 1.56 21.19
CA ILE A 18 -0.60 1.29 19.92
C ILE A 18 -0.64 -0.22 19.66
N GLY A 19 -1.45 -0.62 18.75
CA GLY A 19 -1.35 -1.97 18.21
C GLY A 19 -2.66 -2.57 17.78
N ILE A 20 -3.21 -2.22 16.63
CA ILE A 20 -4.15 -3.13 15.89
C ILE A 20 -4.49 -2.56 14.49
N ALA A 21 -3.94 -1.44 14.05
CA ALA A 21 -4.30 -0.92 12.72
C ALA A 21 -3.60 -1.60 11.54
N SER A 22 -2.63 -2.47 11.77
CA SER A 22 -2.09 -3.34 10.72
C SER A 22 -3.10 -4.40 10.24
N GLN A 23 -4.28 -4.49 10.84
CA GLN A 23 -5.22 -5.58 10.57
C GLN A 23 -6.27 -5.28 9.48
N LEU A 24 -6.47 -4.04 9.07
CA LEU A 24 -7.38 -3.74 7.96
C LEU A 24 -6.80 -4.07 6.58
N SER A 25 -5.49 -4.07 6.44
CA SER A 25 -4.84 -4.49 5.19
C SER A 25 -4.98 -6.00 4.89
N TRP A 26 -5.44 -6.81 5.86
CA TRP A 26 -5.58 -8.25 5.71
C TRP A 26 -6.82 -8.68 4.94
N PHE A 27 -7.88 -7.88 4.96
CA PHE A 27 -9.08 -8.15 4.16
C PHE A 27 -8.84 -8.01 2.66
N LEU A 28 -7.88 -7.18 2.29
CA LEU A 28 -7.42 -7.02 0.91
C LEU A 28 -6.19 -7.90 0.60
N GLY A 29 -5.74 -8.72 1.55
CA GLY A 29 -4.57 -9.59 1.40
C GLY A 29 -4.69 -10.67 0.33
N GLY A 30 -5.89 -10.91 -0.20
CA GLY A 30 -6.10 -11.69 -1.42
C GLY A 30 -6.27 -10.84 -2.67
N VAL A 31 -6.53 -9.56 -2.50
CA VAL A 31 -6.49 -8.59 -3.59
C VAL A 31 -5.08 -8.01 -3.54
N ALA A 32 -4.17 -8.59 -4.33
CA ALA A 32 -2.90 -7.97 -4.61
C ALA A 32 -3.20 -6.48 -4.81
N HIS A 33 -2.64 -5.62 -3.95
CA HIS A 33 -2.61 -4.23 -4.27
C HIS A 33 -1.97 -4.20 -5.63
N ALA A 34 -2.78 -3.97 -6.66
CA ALA A 34 -2.28 -3.83 -8.00
C ALA A 34 -1.16 -2.84 -7.88
N GLN A 35 0.06 -3.35 -7.95
CA GLN A 35 1.21 -2.56 -7.65
C GLN A 35 1.48 -1.69 -8.84
N VAL A 36 0.64 -0.69 -8.89
CA VAL A 36 1.09 0.55 -9.41
C VAL A 36 2.25 0.90 -8.51
N VAL A 37 3.48 0.63 -8.98
CA VAL A 37 4.68 1.13 -8.33
C VAL A 37 4.61 2.64 -8.47
N THR A 38 3.82 3.22 -7.60
CA THR A 38 3.69 4.65 -7.47
C THR A 38 4.97 5.15 -6.83
N GLN A 39 5.48 6.21 -7.37
CA GLN A 39 6.31 7.10 -6.62
C GLN A 39 5.44 7.55 -5.44
N ASN A 40 5.73 7.05 -4.24
CA ASN A 40 4.99 7.45 -3.05
C ASN A 40 5.37 8.89 -2.69
N LEU A 41 4.84 9.84 -3.45
CA LEU A 41 4.84 11.27 -3.11
C LEU A 41 4.04 11.53 -1.84
N SER A 42 3.15 10.59 -1.52
CA SER A 42 2.19 10.70 -0.42
C SER A 42 2.83 10.56 0.97
N ASP A 43 4.00 9.95 1.06
CA ASP A 43 4.62 9.71 2.35
C ASP A 43 5.42 10.91 2.86
N LEU A 44 5.68 11.92 1.99
CA LEU A 44 6.30 13.19 2.41
C LEU A 44 5.41 13.94 3.42
N GLY A 45 5.87 14.01 4.64
CA GLY A 45 5.16 14.63 5.77
C GLY A 45 4.13 13.72 6.45
N SER A 46 3.90 12.50 5.99
CA SER A 46 2.98 11.53 6.59
C SER A 46 3.67 10.38 7.32
N ALA A 47 4.99 10.32 7.34
CA ALA A 47 5.73 9.28 8.05
C ALA A 47 5.39 9.22 9.56
N GLN A 48 4.83 10.28 10.07
CA GLN A 48 4.26 10.37 11.41
C GLN A 48 2.94 9.61 11.53
N ASP A 49 2.12 9.69 10.50
CA ASP A 49 0.72 9.26 10.54
C ASP A 49 0.58 7.76 10.33
N SER A 50 1.52 7.13 9.60
CA SER A 50 1.57 5.67 9.45
C SER A 50 1.99 4.94 10.73
N LEU A 51 2.58 5.65 11.70
CA LEU A 51 2.95 5.12 13.01
C LEU A 51 2.00 5.58 14.11
N SER A 52 1.37 6.74 13.95
CA SER A 52 0.19 7.15 14.69
C SER A 52 -1.04 6.57 14.02
N VAL A 53 -1.06 5.29 13.84
CA VAL A 53 -2.31 4.65 13.53
C VAL A 53 -3.16 4.86 14.76
N ASP A 54 -4.06 5.81 14.68
CA ASP A 54 -5.24 5.84 15.51
C ASP A 54 -5.95 4.52 15.27
N ALA A 55 -5.52 3.57 16.07
CA ALA A 55 -6.25 2.34 16.21
C ALA A 55 -7.63 2.77 16.66
N PHE A 56 -8.57 2.85 15.73
CA PHE A 56 -9.98 2.83 16.05
C PHE A 56 -10.20 1.53 16.84
N GLN A 57 -9.91 1.60 18.14
CA GLN A 57 -10.20 0.55 19.08
C GLN A 57 -11.70 0.60 19.34
N SER A 58 -12.43 -0.21 18.61
CA SER A 58 -13.82 -0.49 18.97
C SER A 58 -13.87 -1.14 20.37
N ASP A 59 -15.00 -1.02 21.06
CA ASP A 59 -15.22 -1.78 22.29
C ASP A 59 -15.02 -3.30 22.09
N THR A 60 -15.16 -3.78 20.87
CA THR A 60 -14.86 -5.15 20.44
C THR A 60 -13.36 -5.41 20.54
N ASP A 61 -12.52 -4.51 20.02
CA ASP A 61 -11.07 -4.68 20.05
C ASP A 61 -10.53 -4.62 21.49
N ARG A 62 -11.11 -3.80 22.35
CA ARG A 62 -10.74 -3.71 23.76
C ARG A 62 -11.07 -4.97 24.57
N ARG A 63 -12.15 -5.67 24.23
CA ARG A 63 -12.65 -6.83 24.99
C ARG A 63 -12.24 -8.17 24.37
N TYR A 64 -12.14 -8.21 23.06
CA TYR A 64 -11.90 -9.43 22.29
C TYR A 64 -10.62 -9.35 21.44
N GLY A 65 -9.93 -8.20 21.38
CA GLY A 65 -8.64 -8.07 20.73
C GLY A 65 -7.53 -8.69 21.60
N ALA A 66 -6.62 -9.39 20.96
CA ALA A 66 -5.41 -9.89 21.60
C ALA A 66 -4.59 -8.71 22.15
N GLN A 67 -4.10 -8.85 23.38
CA GLN A 67 -3.34 -7.78 24.04
C GLN A 67 -1.85 -7.81 23.70
N GLY A 68 -1.39 -8.84 22.98
CA GLY A 68 0.00 -9.08 22.69
C GLY A 68 0.81 -9.46 23.94
N LEU A 69 2.09 -9.69 23.71
CA LEU A 69 3.06 -9.97 24.78
C LEU A 69 3.85 -8.70 25.09
N ARG A 70 4.16 -8.49 26.36
CA ARG A 70 5.04 -7.39 26.77
C ARG A 70 6.36 -7.94 27.26
N TYR A 71 7.45 -7.44 26.67
CA TYR A 71 8.80 -7.77 27.10
C TYR A 71 9.61 -6.48 27.31
N GLY A 72 9.75 -6.06 28.57
CA GLY A 72 10.33 -4.76 28.90
C GLY A 72 9.55 -3.61 28.23
N PRO A 73 10.22 -2.73 27.47
CA PRO A 73 9.55 -1.63 26.77
C PRO A 73 8.89 -2.03 25.45
N TRP A 74 8.99 -3.30 25.04
CA TRP A 74 8.45 -3.81 23.79
C TRP A 74 7.04 -4.37 23.98
N ALA A 75 6.14 -4.01 23.07
CA ALA A 75 4.88 -4.71 22.84
C ALA A 75 5.05 -5.60 21.61
N ILE A 76 4.79 -6.89 21.76
CA ILE A 76 4.93 -7.90 20.70
C ILE A 76 3.55 -8.40 20.35
N ASN A 77 3.15 -8.23 19.11
CA ASN A 77 1.90 -8.72 18.54
C ASN A 77 2.19 -9.76 17.47
N GLY A 78 1.35 -10.73 17.35
CA GLY A 78 1.49 -11.75 16.34
C GLY A 78 0.18 -12.47 16.08
N GLY A 79 0.09 -13.11 14.92
CA GLY A 79 -1.08 -13.88 14.58
C GLY A 79 -0.80 -14.81 13.41
N ALA A 80 -1.68 -15.79 13.28
CA ALA A 80 -1.71 -16.68 12.15
C ALA A 80 -3.16 -16.93 11.74
N SER A 81 -3.42 -17.12 10.46
CA SER A 81 -4.72 -17.53 9.96
C SER A 81 -4.59 -18.56 8.86
N GLU A 82 -5.54 -19.46 8.83
CA GLU A 82 -5.71 -20.43 7.75
C GLU A 82 -7.13 -20.31 7.22
N GLY A 83 -7.25 -20.16 5.90
CA GLY A 83 -8.50 -19.99 5.21
C GLY A 83 -8.66 -21.01 4.08
N TRP A 84 -9.91 -21.40 3.84
CA TRP A 84 -10.30 -22.31 2.76
C TRP A 84 -11.47 -21.71 2.00
N GLY A 85 -11.45 -21.87 0.70
CA GLY A 85 -12.48 -21.30 -0.15
C GLY A 85 -12.43 -21.82 -1.58
N TYR A 86 -13.09 -21.06 -2.43
CA TYR A 86 -13.24 -21.39 -3.83
C TYR A 86 -13.25 -20.12 -4.66
N THR A 87 -12.61 -20.18 -5.83
CA THR A 87 -12.69 -19.13 -6.84
C THR A 87 -13.17 -19.69 -8.17
N ASN A 88 -13.98 -18.92 -8.90
CA ASN A 88 -14.44 -19.28 -10.23
C ASN A 88 -13.37 -19.06 -11.31
N ASN A 89 -12.27 -18.32 -11.00
CA ASN A 89 -11.24 -17.96 -11.99
C ASN A 89 -9.88 -17.74 -11.27
N ALA A 90 -9.19 -18.86 -11.00
CA ALA A 90 -7.88 -18.83 -10.36
C ALA A 90 -6.79 -18.23 -11.25
N ASP A 91 -6.93 -18.31 -12.58
CA ASP A 91 -5.95 -17.79 -13.55
C ASP A 91 -6.03 -16.26 -13.71
N GLN A 92 -7.08 -15.63 -13.22
CA GLN A 92 -7.33 -14.19 -13.30
C GLN A 92 -7.23 -13.65 -14.75
N MET A 93 -7.84 -14.35 -15.67
CA MET A 93 -7.89 -13.99 -17.10
C MET A 93 -9.20 -14.45 -17.74
N MET A 94 -9.46 -14.00 -18.97
CA MET A 94 -10.61 -14.46 -19.74
C MET A 94 -10.47 -15.95 -20.06
N GLY A 95 -11.53 -16.71 -19.76
CA GLY A 95 -11.50 -18.17 -19.93
C GLY A 95 -10.68 -18.91 -18.87
N GLY A 96 -10.34 -18.26 -17.78
CA GLY A 96 -9.66 -18.88 -16.65
C GLY A 96 -10.52 -19.94 -15.95
N PHE A 97 -9.88 -20.80 -15.20
CA PHE A 97 -10.50 -21.99 -14.60
C PHE A 97 -10.78 -21.79 -13.10
N PRO A 98 -11.84 -22.45 -12.62
CA PRO A 98 -12.11 -22.46 -11.20
C PRO A 98 -11.11 -23.33 -10.44
N SER A 99 -10.96 -23.07 -9.15
CA SER A 99 -10.16 -23.88 -8.23
C SER A 99 -10.61 -23.70 -6.80
N ALA A 100 -10.48 -24.77 -6.00
CA ALA A 100 -10.38 -24.59 -4.56
C ALA A 100 -9.17 -23.70 -4.24
N ALA A 101 -9.23 -23.01 -3.12
CA ALA A 101 -8.15 -22.14 -2.66
C ALA A 101 -7.93 -22.31 -1.18
N SER A 102 -6.67 -22.29 -0.74
CA SER A 102 -6.36 -22.07 0.67
C SER A 102 -5.41 -20.87 0.81
N THR A 103 -5.54 -20.17 1.95
CA THR A 103 -4.67 -19.03 2.28
C THR A 103 -4.13 -19.22 3.69
N THR A 104 -2.80 -19.18 3.80
CA THR A 104 -2.11 -19.20 5.09
C THR A 104 -1.46 -17.84 5.29
N ASN A 105 -1.77 -17.16 6.38
CA ASN A 105 -1.13 -15.89 6.72
C ASN A 105 -0.53 -15.97 8.11
N ALA A 106 0.61 -15.33 8.31
CA ALA A 106 1.20 -15.14 9.63
C ALA A 106 1.88 -13.78 9.70
N ASN A 107 1.87 -13.19 10.89
CA ASN A 107 2.56 -11.94 11.18
C ASN A 107 3.17 -11.96 12.57
N LEU A 108 4.26 -11.22 12.69
CA LEU A 108 4.91 -10.92 13.96
C LEU A 108 5.40 -9.48 13.92
N GLU A 109 5.10 -8.72 14.96
CA GLU A 109 5.44 -7.31 15.04
C GLU A 109 5.87 -6.95 16.47
N GLY A 110 6.98 -6.24 16.60
CA GLY A 110 7.49 -5.69 17.85
C GLY A 110 7.46 -4.16 17.80
N LEU A 111 6.82 -3.54 18.77
CA LEU A 111 6.71 -2.11 18.91
C LEU A 111 7.40 -1.63 20.18
N LEU A 112 8.38 -0.74 20.02
CA LEU A 112 8.96 0.06 21.10
C LEU A 112 8.39 1.46 21.00
N SER A 113 7.66 1.90 22.03
CA SER A 113 7.12 3.26 22.11
C SER A 113 7.64 3.98 23.36
N GLN A 114 8.36 5.07 23.13
CA GLN A 114 8.89 5.97 24.13
C GLN A 114 8.57 7.41 23.74
N SER A 115 8.66 8.35 24.67
CA SER A 115 8.25 9.75 24.43
C SER A 115 8.93 10.45 23.24
N ARG A 116 10.14 10.02 22.86
CA ARG A 116 10.94 10.64 21.79
C ARG A 116 11.33 9.67 20.69
N ARG A 117 10.97 8.39 20.82
CA ARG A 117 11.36 7.33 19.88
C ARG A 117 10.24 6.33 19.76
N VAL A 118 9.94 5.99 18.52
CA VAL A 118 9.10 4.83 18.21
C VAL A 118 9.88 3.95 17.24
N ILE A 119 9.96 2.67 17.53
CA ILE A 119 10.56 1.66 16.64
C ILE A 119 9.55 0.55 16.46
N ASN A 120 9.28 0.22 15.23
CA ASN A 120 8.42 -0.87 14.84
C ASN A 120 9.19 -1.80 13.90
N ILE A 121 9.36 -3.05 14.29
CA ILE A 121 9.98 -4.10 13.50
C ILE A 121 8.97 -5.23 13.30
N GLY A 122 8.87 -5.73 12.09
CA GLY A 122 7.91 -6.81 11.85
C GLY A 122 8.20 -7.60 10.59
N ALA A 123 7.51 -8.73 10.51
CA ALA A 123 7.48 -9.58 9.34
C ALA A 123 6.07 -10.14 9.13
N THR A 124 5.72 -10.30 7.86
CA THR A 124 4.47 -10.94 7.44
C THR A 124 4.76 -11.99 6.38
N VAL A 125 3.98 -13.03 6.34
CA VAL A 125 3.96 -14.00 5.25
C VAL A 125 2.52 -14.30 4.86
N SER A 126 2.27 -14.36 3.55
CA SER A 126 0.97 -14.73 2.97
C SER A 126 1.21 -15.74 1.86
N GLN A 127 0.59 -16.89 1.99
CA GLN A 127 0.63 -17.94 0.98
C GLN A 127 -0.79 -18.19 0.45
N GLN A 128 -0.91 -18.29 -0.86
CA GLN A 128 -2.13 -18.68 -1.54
C GLN A 128 -1.85 -19.92 -2.38
N TYR A 129 -2.65 -20.96 -2.17
CA TYR A 129 -2.47 -22.26 -2.78
C TYR A 129 -3.74 -22.69 -3.52
N TYR A 130 -3.57 -23.11 -4.77
CA TYR A 130 -4.61 -23.59 -5.68
C TYR A 130 -4.28 -25.02 -6.11
N PRO A 131 -4.95 -26.05 -5.56
CA PRO A 131 -4.65 -27.46 -5.85
C PRO A 131 -4.75 -27.82 -7.34
N GLU A 132 -5.79 -27.32 -8.01
CA GLU A 132 -6.06 -27.59 -9.42
C GLU A 132 -5.27 -26.67 -10.36
N ARG A 133 -4.74 -25.56 -9.85
CA ARG A 133 -4.04 -24.52 -10.63
C ARG A 133 -2.69 -24.15 -10.01
N LYS A 134 -1.80 -25.12 -9.89
CA LYS A 134 -0.51 -24.98 -9.16
C LYS A 134 0.38 -23.85 -9.67
N LEU A 135 0.27 -23.46 -10.94
CA LEU A 135 1.01 -22.31 -11.49
C LEU A 135 0.57 -20.98 -10.88
N GLN A 136 -0.62 -20.93 -10.27
CA GLN A 136 -1.15 -19.73 -9.61
C GLN A 136 -0.75 -19.64 -8.15
N ASN A 137 -0.06 -20.67 -7.62
CA ASN A 137 0.41 -20.64 -6.24
C ASN A 137 1.40 -19.50 -6.04
N GLN A 138 1.23 -18.77 -4.95
CA GLN A 138 2.07 -17.65 -4.62
C GLN A 138 2.40 -17.60 -3.13
N THR A 139 3.58 -17.09 -2.83
CA THR A 139 4.01 -16.82 -1.46
C THR A 139 4.64 -15.44 -1.44
N ASN A 140 4.00 -14.53 -0.72
CA ASN A 140 4.46 -13.17 -0.50
C ASN A 140 4.94 -13.03 0.95
N TRP A 141 5.94 -12.20 1.18
CA TRP A 141 6.38 -11.90 2.52
C TRP A 141 7.00 -10.51 2.57
N THR A 142 6.94 -9.90 3.73
CA THR A 142 7.50 -8.58 4.01
C THR A 142 8.26 -8.65 5.31
N ALA A 143 9.46 -8.07 5.35
CA ALA A 143 10.18 -7.77 6.57
C ALA A 143 10.47 -6.28 6.60
N PHE A 144 10.21 -5.62 7.72
CA PHE A 144 10.36 -4.18 7.81
C PHE A 144 10.89 -3.72 9.17
N LEU A 145 11.58 -2.60 9.13
CA LEU A 145 11.91 -1.75 10.27
C LEU A 145 11.47 -0.33 9.95
N ARG A 146 10.65 0.27 10.78
CA ARG A 146 10.22 1.66 10.64
C ARG A 146 10.18 2.35 11.99
N GLY A 147 10.35 3.64 11.98
CA GLY A 147 10.31 4.37 13.24
C GLY A 147 10.57 5.84 13.08
N TYR A 148 10.57 6.53 14.21
CA TYR A 148 11.07 7.88 14.28
C TYR A 148 11.82 8.14 15.58
N GLU A 149 12.70 9.13 15.53
CA GLU A 149 13.42 9.65 16.70
C GLU A 149 13.37 11.17 16.73
N THR A 150 13.00 11.75 17.87
CA THR A 150 12.94 13.20 18.07
C THR A 150 14.17 13.68 18.81
N ILE A 151 15.01 14.48 18.12
CA ILE A 151 16.26 15.04 18.64
C ILE A 151 16.18 16.57 18.56
N GLY A 152 15.89 17.22 19.67
CA GLY A 152 15.70 18.67 19.67
C GLY A 152 14.48 19.07 18.83
N ARG A 153 14.72 19.74 17.69
CA ARG A 153 13.71 20.19 16.73
C ARG A 153 13.57 19.29 15.53
N HIS A 154 14.37 18.27 15.46
CA HIS A 154 14.40 17.28 14.39
C HIS A 154 13.54 16.09 14.76
N ARG A 155 12.68 15.67 13.87
CA ARG A 155 11.99 14.39 13.94
C ARG A 155 12.37 13.58 12.72
N LEU A 156 13.41 12.77 12.90
CA LEU A 156 13.91 11.87 11.88
C LEU A 156 13.04 10.62 11.84
N SER A 157 12.36 10.40 10.73
CA SER A 157 11.61 9.18 10.44
C SER A 157 12.39 8.32 9.45
N TYR A 158 12.28 7.01 9.60
CA TYR A 158 12.96 6.05 8.75
C TYR A 158 12.12 4.81 8.49
N ARG A 159 12.29 4.25 7.31
CA ARG A 159 11.70 2.98 6.90
C ARG A 159 12.73 2.19 6.11
N LEU A 160 12.88 0.90 6.45
CA LEU A 160 13.59 -0.10 5.67
C LEU A 160 12.63 -1.25 5.44
N GLY A 161 12.54 -1.73 4.21
CA GLY A 161 11.70 -2.85 3.82
C GLY A 161 12.44 -3.81 2.92
N HIS A 162 12.14 -5.09 3.06
CA HIS A 162 12.51 -6.12 2.10
C HIS A 162 11.29 -7.01 1.91
N GLU A 163 10.80 -7.07 0.68
CA GLU A 163 9.51 -7.65 0.36
C GLU A 163 9.63 -8.58 -0.84
N LYS A 164 9.01 -9.76 -0.76
CA LYS A 164 8.71 -10.59 -1.93
C LYS A 164 7.24 -10.45 -2.24
N MET A 165 6.96 -10.03 -3.45
CA MET A 165 5.61 -9.75 -3.92
C MET A 165 5.34 -10.46 -5.24
N THR A 166 4.08 -10.56 -5.60
CA THR A 166 3.67 -11.22 -6.83
C THR A 166 2.74 -10.32 -7.62
N GLN A 167 3.09 -10.05 -8.88
CA GLN A 167 2.23 -9.35 -9.82
C GLN A 167 1.29 -10.33 -10.51
N MET A 168 0.00 -10.05 -10.45
CA MET A 168 -1.03 -10.86 -11.09
C MET A 168 -1.26 -10.41 -12.54
N PRO A 169 -1.73 -11.30 -13.43
CA PRO A 169 -2.09 -10.93 -14.80
C PRO A 169 -3.18 -9.85 -14.88
N SER A 170 -4.00 -9.74 -13.84
CA SER A 170 -5.06 -8.73 -13.72
C SER A 170 -4.59 -7.35 -13.26
N ASP A 171 -3.33 -7.21 -12.85
CA ASP A 171 -2.83 -5.95 -12.32
C ASP A 171 -2.64 -4.91 -13.43
N LEU A 172 -2.78 -3.63 -13.10
CA LEU A 172 -2.59 -2.55 -14.06
C LEU A 172 -1.16 -2.57 -14.62
N GLY A 173 -1.04 -2.48 -15.93
CA GLY A 173 0.26 -2.49 -16.61
C GLY A 173 0.97 -3.84 -16.63
N ALA A 174 0.33 -4.94 -16.19
CA ALA A 174 0.85 -6.28 -16.29
C ALA A 174 0.60 -6.90 -17.66
N PHE A 175 1.46 -7.86 -18.08
CA PHE A 175 1.19 -8.70 -19.24
C PHE A 175 0.09 -9.74 -18.95
N ALA A 176 -0.67 -10.09 -19.98
CA ALA A 176 -1.53 -11.26 -19.99
C ALA A 176 -0.67 -12.53 -20.11
N VAL A 177 -0.35 -13.13 -18.99
CA VAL A 177 0.41 -14.38 -18.88
C VAL A 177 -0.36 -15.37 -18.00
N ASN A 178 -0.11 -16.65 -18.17
CA ASN A 178 -0.85 -17.72 -17.51
C ASN A 178 -0.37 -18.02 -16.08
N GLN A 179 0.51 -17.21 -15.54
CA GLN A 179 1.03 -17.37 -14.17
C GLN A 179 1.46 -16.03 -13.57
N PRO A 180 1.39 -15.89 -12.25
CA PRO A 180 1.85 -14.71 -11.53
C PRO A 180 3.35 -14.50 -11.65
N ILE A 181 3.80 -13.25 -11.65
CA ILE A 181 5.21 -12.86 -11.75
C ILE A 181 5.71 -12.44 -10.36
N PRO A 182 6.58 -13.23 -9.70
CA PRO A 182 7.18 -12.83 -8.45
C PRO A 182 8.29 -11.79 -8.66
N TYR A 183 8.43 -10.88 -7.71
CA TYR A 183 9.52 -9.93 -7.66
C TYR A 183 9.86 -9.57 -6.21
N PHE A 184 11.07 -9.06 -6.03
CA PHE A 184 11.55 -8.51 -4.76
C PHE A 184 11.57 -6.99 -4.83
N MET A 185 11.22 -6.36 -3.73
CA MET A 185 11.35 -4.92 -3.53
C MET A 185 12.14 -4.67 -2.25
N GLU A 186 13.15 -3.82 -2.35
CA GLU A 186 13.89 -3.27 -1.23
C GLU A 186 13.60 -1.79 -1.17
N ASP A 187 13.23 -1.27 -0.01
CA ASP A 187 12.96 0.14 0.17
C ASP A 187 13.71 0.72 1.37
N LEU A 188 14.24 1.91 1.18
CA LEU A 188 14.79 2.78 2.21
C LEU A 188 14.16 4.15 2.05
N SER A 189 13.50 4.63 3.10
CA SER A 189 12.93 5.98 3.15
C SER A 189 13.43 6.70 4.39
N LEU A 190 13.82 7.95 4.23
CA LEU A 190 14.29 8.83 5.30
C LEU A 190 13.65 10.20 5.12
N ASP A 191 13.05 10.75 6.16
CA ASP A 191 12.60 12.13 6.21
C ASP A 191 12.91 12.76 7.56
N ASP A 192 13.28 14.06 7.54
CA ASP A 192 13.55 14.82 8.75
C ASP A 192 12.60 16.01 8.83
N ARG A 193 11.66 15.96 9.74
CA ARG A 193 10.80 17.12 10.03
C ARG A 193 11.50 18.07 10.98
N ILE A 194 11.94 19.20 10.43
CA ILE A 194 12.65 20.25 11.15
C ILE A 194 11.65 21.33 11.57
N GLU A 195 11.34 21.40 12.85
CA GLU A 195 10.47 22.44 13.42
C GLU A 195 11.23 23.76 13.53
N THR A 196 10.75 24.81 12.86
CA THR A 196 11.33 26.15 12.97
C THR A 196 10.76 26.90 14.18
N HIS A 197 11.23 28.15 14.40
CA HIS A 197 10.61 29.04 15.38
C HIS A 197 9.32 29.64 14.77
N GLY A 198 8.19 29.04 15.03
CA GLY A 198 6.90 29.51 14.52
C GLY A 198 6.04 28.40 13.96
N ARG A 199 5.32 28.73 12.88
CA ARG A 199 4.33 27.82 12.27
C ARG A 199 4.87 27.03 11.09
N PHE A 200 6.15 27.17 10.76
CA PHE A 200 6.76 26.49 9.62
C PHE A 200 7.55 25.26 10.06
N SER A 201 7.48 24.21 9.27
CA SER A 201 8.38 23.07 9.32
C SER A 201 8.91 22.78 7.92
N ILE A 202 10.18 22.33 7.84
CA ILE A 202 10.85 21.93 6.61
C ILE A 202 11.05 20.43 6.67
N ILE A 203 10.77 19.73 5.57
CA ILE A 203 10.80 18.27 5.54
C ILE A 203 11.63 17.82 4.32
N PRO A 204 12.97 17.80 4.41
CA PRO A 204 13.77 17.09 3.43
C PRO A 204 13.48 15.59 3.49
N SER A 205 13.44 14.93 2.34
CA SER A 205 13.17 13.51 2.23
C SER A 205 14.04 12.85 1.17
N PHE A 206 14.25 11.57 1.37
CA PHE A 206 15.02 10.69 0.52
C PHE A 206 14.36 9.32 0.47
N ASP A 207 14.13 8.78 -0.74
CA ASP A 207 13.60 7.46 -0.98
C ASP A 207 14.47 6.70 -1.99
N LEU A 208 14.77 5.45 -1.69
CA LEU A 208 15.47 4.52 -2.55
C LEU A 208 14.69 3.22 -2.64
N LYS A 209 14.28 2.81 -3.85
CA LYS A 209 13.58 1.55 -4.09
C LYS A 209 14.29 0.74 -5.17
N ARG A 210 14.54 -0.53 -4.90
CA ARG A 210 15.10 -1.48 -5.85
C ARG A 210 14.08 -2.56 -6.15
N PHE A 211 13.83 -2.80 -7.43
CA PHE A 211 12.93 -3.85 -7.92
C PHE A 211 13.70 -4.90 -8.67
N VAL A 212 13.51 -6.16 -8.31
CA VAL A 212 14.14 -7.31 -8.95
C VAL A 212 13.06 -8.32 -9.33
N PHE A 213 12.72 -8.38 -10.62
CA PHE A 213 11.74 -9.31 -11.16
C PHE A 213 12.40 -10.64 -11.48
N THR A 214 11.69 -11.73 -11.19
CA THR A 214 12.15 -13.08 -11.46
C THR A 214 11.77 -13.50 -12.87
N ASP A 215 12.73 -14.01 -13.63
CA ASP A 215 12.48 -14.70 -14.89
C ASP A 215 11.92 -16.10 -14.60
N LEU A 216 10.74 -16.36 -15.13
CA LEU A 216 10.12 -17.66 -15.07
C LEU A 216 10.52 -18.42 -16.34
N GLY A 217 11.09 -19.60 -16.20
CA GLY A 217 11.64 -20.38 -17.30
C GLY A 217 10.63 -20.73 -18.40
N GLY A 218 11.14 -21.17 -19.56
CA GLY A 218 10.37 -21.58 -20.74
C GLY A 218 10.52 -20.65 -21.93
N ASP A 219 9.88 -21.01 -23.04
CA ASP A 219 9.99 -20.28 -24.32
C ASP A 219 9.09 -19.03 -24.39
N ASN A 220 8.27 -18.79 -23.37
CA ASN A 220 7.40 -17.63 -23.34
C ASN A 220 8.17 -16.36 -22.96
N ILE A 221 8.43 -15.52 -23.96
CA ILE A 221 9.16 -14.25 -23.78
C ILE A 221 8.53 -13.31 -22.75
N TYR A 222 7.22 -13.38 -22.53
CA TYR A 222 6.52 -12.56 -21.54
C TYR A 222 6.76 -13.02 -20.09
N LEU A 223 7.38 -14.20 -19.89
CA LEU A 223 7.82 -14.68 -18.58
C LEU A 223 9.26 -14.27 -18.23
N GLN A 224 9.99 -13.73 -19.20
CA GLN A 224 11.32 -13.14 -18.99
C GLN A 224 11.14 -11.69 -18.52
N GLN A 225 11.28 -11.43 -17.24
CA GLN A 225 10.91 -10.15 -16.61
C GLN A 225 12.09 -9.34 -16.09
N SER A 226 13.32 -9.86 -16.15
CA SER A 226 14.55 -9.22 -15.62
C SER A 226 14.85 -7.85 -16.25
N TYR A 227 14.35 -7.57 -17.47
CA TYR A 227 14.44 -6.25 -18.11
C TYR A 227 13.69 -5.14 -17.34
N ARG A 228 12.83 -5.49 -16.37
CA ARG A 228 12.10 -4.56 -15.48
C ARG A 228 12.86 -4.26 -14.19
N ASN A 229 14.02 -4.91 -13.98
CA ASN A 229 14.86 -4.65 -12.84
C ASN A 229 15.32 -3.20 -12.87
N ARG A 230 15.07 -2.48 -11.78
CA ARG A 230 15.33 -1.05 -11.72
C ARG A 230 15.60 -0.56 -10.31
N LEU A 231 16.28 0.55 -10.26
CA LEU A 231 16.46 1.38 -9.08
C LEU A 231 15.65 2.67 -9.27
N VAL A 232 14.89 3.04 -8.25
CA VAL A 232 14.14 4.30 -8.18
C VAL A 232 14.73 5.10 -7.04
N PHE A 233 15.22 6.27 -7.37
CA PHE A 233 15.76 7.24 -6.43
C PHE A 233 14.85 8.47 -6.42
N ALA A 234 14.45 8.93 -5.24
CA ALA A 234 13.65 10.13 -5.12
C ALA A 234 14.19 11.01 -3.98
N GLU A 235 14.26 12.31 -4.26
CA GLU A 235 14.61 13.34 -3.29
C GLU A 235 13.52 14.40 -3.25
N GLY A 236 13.18 14.87 -2.08
CA GLY A 236 12.09 15.80 -1.92
C GLY A 236 12.33 16.85 -0.84
N LEU A 237 11.59 17.93 -0.98
CA LEU A 237 11.50 18.99 0.01
C LEU A 237 10.03 19.33 0.25
N GLY A 238 9.57 19.09 1.48
CA GLY A 238 8.28 19.51 1.97
C GLY A 238 8.39 20.81 2.78
N LEU A 239 7.40 21.68 2.64
CA LEU A 239 7.17 22.81 3.51
C LEU A 239 5.79 22.65 4.13
N ARG A 240 5.70 22.75 5.46
CA ARG A 240 4.46 22.67 6.21
C ARG A 240 4.25 23.99 6.94
N TYR A 241 3.06 24.57 6.82
CA TYR A 241 2.63 25.76 7.55
C TYR A 241 1.41 25.44 8.38
N SER A 242 1.56 25.48 9.70
CA SER A 242 0.47 25.19 10.66
C SER A 242 -0.44 26.41 10.80
N LEU A 243 -1.68 26.26 10.32
CA LEU A 243 -2.75 27.26 10.48
C LEU A 243 -3.27 27.25 11.92
N ALA A 244 -3.53 26.05 12.44
CA ALA A 244 -3.96 25.76 13.78
C ALA A 244 -3.42 24.37 14.19
N GLU A 245 -3.65 23.94 15.42
CA GLU A 245 -3.31 22.58 15.86
C GLU A 245 -4.04 21.54 14.98
N GLY A 246 -3.28 20.63 14.36
CA GLY A 246 -3.80 19.61 13.46
C GLY A 246 -4.38 20.13 12.13
N SER A 247 -4.05 21.37 11.72
CA SER A 247 -4.54 21.98 10.48
C SER A 247 -3.37 22.64 9.76
N ASP A 248 -2.89 22.03 8.68
CA ASP A 248 -1.64 22.38 8.03
C ASP A 248 -1.79 22.56 6.51
N LEU A 249 -1.13 23.56 5.97
CA LEU A 249 -0.88 23.68 4.54
C LEU A 249 0.43 23.01 4.17
N LEU A 250 0.46 22.30 3.06
CA LEU A 250 1.60 21.55 2.55
C LEU A 250 2.01 22.06 1.17
N MET A 251 3.32 22.18 0.94
CA MET A 251 3.92 22.36 -0.37
C MET A 251 5.02 21.32 -0.51
N ILE A 252 5.04 20.57 -1.59
CA ILE A 252 5.98 19.48 -1.82
C ILE A 252 6.61 19.64 -3.22
N ALA A 253 7.93 19.60 -3.28
CA ALA A 253 8.68 19.47 -4.53
C ALA A 253 9.51 18.21 -4.45
N GLN A 254 9.49 17.36 -5.50
CA GLN A 254 10.23 16.11 -5.52
C GLN A 254 10.81 15.85 -6.90
N GLY A 255 12.09 15.46 -6.95
CA GLY A 255 12.77 14.88 -8.09
C GLY A 255 12.78 13.36 -8.00
N VAL A 256 12.67 12.68 -9.12
CA VAL A 256 12.71 11.21 -9.19
C VAL A 256 13.56 10.77 -10.37
N GLU A 257 14.44 9.82 -10.13
CA GLU A 257 15.27 9.18 -11.13
C GLU A 257 14.99 7.67 -11.15
N VAL A 258 14.76 7.12 -12.34
CA VAL A 258 14.54 5.68 -12.53
C VAL A 258 15.60 5.14 -13.47
N ARG A 259 16.35 4.14 -13.02
CA ARG A 259 17.41 3.48 -13.76
C ARG A 259 17.11 1.99 -13.90
N TYR A 260 17.03 1.52 -15.13
CA TYR A 260 16.82 0.12 -15.46
C TYR A 260 18.16 -0.60 -15.64
N SER A 261 18.28 -1.79 -15.06
CA SER A 261 19.55 -2.55 -15.11
C SER A 261 19.78 -3.23 -16.45
N ASN A 262 18.72 -3.64 -17.15
CA ASN A 262 18.78 -4.46 -18.34
C ASN A 262 17.79 -3.97 -19.42
N ASN A 263 18.19 -4.16 -20.67
CA ASN A 263 17.32 -4.04 -21.84
C ASN A 263 17.25 -5.39 -22.54
N ARG A 264 16.08 -5.76 -23.08
CA ARG A 264 15.94 -6.96 -23.90
C ARG A 264 15.71 -6.61 -25.37
N PHE A 265 16.06 -7.51 -26.28
CA PHE A 265 15.89 -7.34 -27.73
C PHE A 265 16.54 -6.09 -28.31
N HIS A 266 17.63 -5.58 -27.72
CA HIS A 266 18.27 -4.30 -28.08
C HIS A 266 17.33 -3.09 -28.13
N LEU A 267 16.24 -3.15 -27.34
CA LEU A 267 15.31 -2.04 -27.21
C LEU A 267 15.96 -0.86 -26.47
N PRO A 268 15.47 0.37 -26.68
CA PRO A 268 15.98 1.56 -26.01
C PRO A 268 15.88 1.45 -24.48
N SER A 269 16.78 2.15 -23.76
CA SER A 269 16.70 2.23 -22.30
C SER A 269 15.39 2.85 -21.85
N ARG A 270 14.85 2.34 -20.75
CA ARG A 270 13.64 2.83 -20.08
C ARG A 270 13.94 3.87 -19.00
N ASP A 271 15.20 4.30 -18.89
CA ASP A 271 15.63 5.28 -17.90
C ASP A 271 14.88 6.59 -18.05
N SER A 272 14.51 7.16 -16.91
CA SER A 272 13.69 8.37 -16.89
C SER A 272 13.99 9.24 -15.68
N ASN A 273 13.70 10.53 -15.83
CA ASN A 273 13.72 11.52 -14.76
C ASN A 273 12.33 12.11 -14.62
N GLY A 274 11.90 12.37 -13.39
CA GLY A 274 10.60 12.94 -13.09
C GLY A 274 10.71 14.10 -12.12
N PHE A 275 9.71 14.96 -12.17
CA PHE A 275 9.55 16.06 -11.23
C PHE A 275 8.08 16.16 -10.82
N SER A 276 7.86 16.53 -9.56
CA SER A 276 6.51 16.76 -9.03
C SER A 276 6.50 18.02 -8.18
N ALA A 277 5.45 18.84 -8.33
CA ALA A 277 5.20 20.01 -7.50
C ALA A 277 3.75 19.97 -7.03
N LEU A 278 3.54 19.87 -5.73
CA LEU A 278 2.25 19.65 -5.11
C LEU A 278 1.96 20.72 -4.06
N VAL A 279 0.69 21.01 -3.90
CA VAL A 279 0.18 21.79 -2.77
C VAL A 279 -0.99 21.03 -2.16
N GLY A 280 -1.18 21.21 -0.87
CA GLY A 280 -2.25 20.49 -0.19
C GLY A 280 -2.59 21.02 1.19
N TYR A 281 -3.54 20.33 1.76
CA TYR A 281 -4.07 20.60 3.09
C TYR A 281 -4.20 19.30 3.86
N ASP A 282 -3.77 19.35 5.11
CA ASP A 282 -3.83 18.25 6.07
C ASP A 282 -4.62 18.70 7.29
N TYR A 283 -5.67 17.95 7.61
CA TYR A 283 -6.50 18.19 8.78
C TYR A 283 -6.58 16.91 9.61
N GLU A 284 -5.88 16.92 10.73
CA GLU A 284 -5.73 15.80 11.66
C GLU A 284 -5.92 16.29 13.09
N ILE A 285 -7.16 16.53 13.46
CA ILE A 285 -7.52 16.85 14.85
C ILE A 285 -8.19 15.62 15.46
N PRO A 286 -7.92 15.30 16.73
CA PRO A 286 -8.65 14.27 17.45
C PRO A 286 -10.16 14.51 17.35
N GLY A 287 -10.86 13.71 16.56
CA GLY A 287 -12.27 13.89 16.27
C GLY A 287 -12.80 12.83 15.30
N PRO A 288 -14.05 13.00 14.85
CA PRO A 288 -14.68 11.99 13.98
C PRO A 288 -14.21 12.08 12.53
N PHE A 289 -13.36 13.03 12.17
CA PHE A 289 -12.98 13.27 10.77
C PHE A 289 -11.53 13.71 10.66
N SER A 290 -10.78 13.07 9.75
CA SER A 290 -9.48 13.54 9.28
C SER A 290 -9.43 13.53 7.76
N ILE A 291 -8.70 14.44 7.15
CA ILE A 291 -8.57 14.54 5.70
C ILE A 291 -7.21 15.09 5.31
N ARG A 292 -6.60 14.48 4.31
CA ARG A 292 -5.44 14.97 3.60
C ARG A 292 -5.76 15.08 2.11
N VAL A 293 -5.52 16.24 1.53
CA VAL A 293 -5.71 16.50 0.11
C VAL A 293 -4.42 17.08 -0.45
N LEU A 294 -3.89 16.48 -1.51
CA LEU A 294 -2.77 17.00 -2.30
C LEU A 294 -3.18 17.08 -3.76
N GLY A 295 -2.76 18.13 -4.44
CA GLY A 295 -2.93 18.28 -5.87
C GLY A 295 -1.77 19.04 -6.49
N GLY A 296 -1.49 18.79 -7.76
CA GLY A 296 -0.41 19.47 -8.44
C GLY A 296 -0.02 18.83 -9.75
N TYR A 297 1.19 19.14 -10.17
CA TYR A 297 1.74 18.71 -11.44
C TYR A 297 2.77 17.62 -11.24
N GLN A 298 2.77 16.62 -12.10
CA GLN A 298 3.76 15.57 -12.19
C GLN A 298 4.20 15.37 -13.64
N ASN A 299 5.52 15.30 -13.83
CA ASN A 299 6.16 15.07 -15.13
C ASN A 299 7.07 13.85 -15.06
N ARG A 300 7.21 13.15 -16.18
CA ARG A 300 8.20 12.10 -16.36
C ARG A 300 8.74 12.14 -17.78
N SER A 301 10.04 12.40 -17.92
CA SER A 301 10.77 12.45 -19.17
C SER A 301 11.71 11.25 -19.29
N TYR A 302 11.84 10.69 -20.49
CA TYR A 302 12.68 9.53 -20.77
C TYR A 302 13.96 9.98 -21.47
N ASN A 303 15.07 9.30 -21.16
CA ASN A 303 16.39 9.66 -21.72
C ASN A 303 16.49 9.35 -23.21
N VAL A 304 15.57 8.59 -23.76
CA VAL A 304 15.52 8.21 -25.17
C VAL A 304 14.34 8.87 -25.87
N ALA A 305 14.61 9.57 -26.97
CA ALA A 305 13.62 10.34 -27.73
C ALA A 305 12.46 9.51 -28.33
N ALA A 306 12.62 8.18 -28.41
CA ALA A 306 11.55 7.27 -28.85
C ALA A 306 10.33 7.29 -27.91
N TYR A 307 10.56 7.59 -26.63
CA TYR A 307 9.50 7.67 -25.64
C TYR A 307 9.14 9.12 -25.33
N LYS A 308 7.86 9.42 -25.43
CA LYS A 308 7.36 10.77 -25.15
C LYS A 308 7.29 11.01 -23.64
N THR A 309 7.54 12.25 -23.25
CA THR A 309 7.30 12.74 -21.90
C THR A 309 5.83 12.55 -21.50
N ILE A 310 5.59 12.18 -20.25
CA ILE A 310 4.26 12.11 -19.65
C ILE A 310 4.12 13.29 -18.71
N ASP A 311 3.11 14.12 -18.99
CA ASP A 311 2.69 15.23 -18.14
C ASP A 311 1.29 14.92 -17.62
N THR A 312 1.07 15.04 -16.31
CA THR A 312 -0.23 14.77 -15.72
C THR A 312 -0.49 15.62 -14.48
N PHE A 313 -1.76 15.83 -14.21
CA PHE A 313 -2.20 16.30 -12.90
C PHE A 313 -2.05 15.17 -11.88
N TYR A 314 -1.36 15.44 -10.78
CA TYR A 314 -1.31 14.56 -9.60
C TYR A 314 -2.45 14.92 -8.66
N ALA A 315 -3.11 13.93 -8.10
CA ALA A 315 -4.12 14.12 -7.06
C ALA A 315 -4.01 13.01 -6.02
N GLU A 316 -4.15 13.38 -4.78
CA GLU A 316 -4.31 12.47 -3.66
C GLU A 316 -5.34 13.02 -2.68
N LEU A 317 -6.24 12.13 -2.23
CA LEU A 317 -7.17 12.38 -1.15
C LEU A 317 -7.12 11.17 -0.23
N ARG A 318 -6.88 11.40 1.05
CA ARG A 318 -7.08 10.41 2.12
C ARG A 318 -8.05 11.01 3.12
N GLY A 319 -9.08 10.29 3.46
CA GLY A 319 -10.05 10.73 4.45
C GLY A 319 -10.47 9.59 5.35
N THR A 320 -10.61 9.86 6.64
CA THR A 320 -11.24 8.95 7.57
C THR A 320 -12.40 9.63 8.25
N TRP A 321 -13.47 8.89 8.45
CA TRP A 321 -14.67 9.37 9.09
C TRP A 321 -15.21 8.33 10.07
N THR A 322 -15.29 8.71 11.33
CA THR A 322 -15.79 7.88 12.44
C THR A 322 -17.07 8.48 13.03
N PRO A 323 -18.21 8.40 12.30
CA PRO A 323 -19.47 9.04 12.74
C PRO A 323 -19.93 8.51 14.10
N THR A 324 -19.57 7.30 14.43
CA THR A 324 -19.85 6.68 15.71
C THR A 324 -18.63 5.87 16.18
N ARG A 325 -18.58 5.50 17.45
CA ARG A 325 -17.55 4.58 17.98
C ARG A 325 -17.63 3.15 17.38
N MET A 326 -18.64 2.87 16.58
CA MET A 326 -18.86 1.55 15.97
C MET A 326 -18.63 1.57 14.45
N THR A 327 -18.50 2.74 13.85
CA THR A 327 -18.42 2.90 12.39
C THR A 327 -17.14 3.62 12.04
N HIS A 328 -16.35 3.02 11.17
CA HIS A 328 -15.17 3.63 10.58
C HIS A 328 -15.27 3.56 9.06
N VAL A 329 -15.08 4.68 8.42
CA VAL A 329 -15.10 4.81 6.96
C VAL A 329 -13.79 5.42 6.53
N SER A 330 -13.08 4.80 5.58
CA SER A 330 -11.90 5.38 4.94
C SER A 330 -12.08 5.51 3.44
N LEU A 331 -11.65 6.64 2.90
CA LEU A 331 -11.66 6.95 1.48
C LEU A 331 -10.26 7.34 1.05
N THR A 332 -9.76 6.66 0.02
CA THR A 332 -8.48 6.99 -0.61
C THR A 332 -8.69 7.17 -2.11
N VAL A 333 -8.20 8.28 -2.64
CA VAL A 333 -8.16 8.51 -4.09
C VAL A 333 -6.73 8.91 -4.44
N SER A 334 -6.17 8.31 -5.49
CA SER A 334 -4.84 8.65 -5.98
C SER A 334 -4.78 8.65 -7.50
N ARG A 335 -4.04 9.61 -8.06
CA ARG A 335 -3.75 9.71 -9.49
C ARG A 335 -2.30 10.12 -9.69
N GLY A 336 -1.61 9.43 -10.60
CA GLY A 336 -0.21 9.70 -10.89
C GLY A 336 0.32 8.86 -12.04
N ILE A 337 1.65 8.79 -12.17
CA ILE A 337 2.34 8.03 -13.21
C ILE A 337 2.88 6.73 -12.60
N ALA A 338 2.71 5.63 -13.31
CA ALA A 338 3.22 4.30 -12.96
C ALA A 338 4.02 3.67 -14.10
N ASP A 339 4.87 2.69 -13.76
CA ASP A 339 5.63 1.90 -14.72
C ASP A 339 4.80 0.73 -15.25
N SER A 340 4.97 0.40 -16.51
CA SER A 340 4.31 -0.70 -17.19
C SER A 340 5.27 -1.86 -17.45
N ALA A 341 4.74 -3.07 -17.59
CA ALA A 341 5.51 -4.21 -18.10
C ALA A 341 5.77 -4.13 -19.59
N PHE A 342 4.99 -3.33 -20.33
CA PHE A 342 5.08 -3.23 -21.78
C PHE A 342 6.23 -2.32 -22.21
N GLU A 343 7.05 -2.77 -23.14
CA GLU A 343 8.13 -1.95 -23.72
C GLU A 343 7.59 -0.89 -24.69
N SER A 344 6.44 -1.12 -25.27
CA SER A 344 5.77 -0.15 -26.15
C SER A 344 5.19 1.04 -25.40
N VAL A 345 4.92 0.89 -24.09
CA VAL A 345 4.36 1.92 -23.20
C VAL A 345 5.04 1.80 -21.85
N ILE A 346 6.12 2.51 -21.64
CA ILE A 346 6.95 2.37 -20.44
C ILE A 346 6.23 2.89 -19.19
N GLY A 347 5.51 4.00 -19.32
CA GLY A 347 4.75 4.60 -18.25
C GLY A 347 3.31 4.86 -18.65
N PHE A 348 2.43 4.89 -17.67
CA PHE A 348 1.02 5.20 -17.86
C PHE A 348 0.46 6.01 -16.69
N VAL A 349 -0.61 6.73 -16.95
CA VAL A 349 -1.35 7.43 -15.91
C VAL A 349 -2.37 6.48 -15.30
N TYR A 350 -2.35 6.37 -13.97
CA TYR A 350 -3.34 5.62 -13.22
C TYR A 350 -4.22 6.53 -12.39
N THR A 351 -5.42 6.06 -12.09
CA THR A 351 -6.32 6.61 -11.09
C THR A 351 -6.91 5.47 -10.28
N THR A 352 -6.82 5.56 -8.97
CA THR A 352 -7.38 4.59 -8.04
C THR A 352 -8.27 5.30 -7.04
N ALA A 353 -9.44 4.73 -6.75
CA ALA A 353 -10.29 5.16 -5.64
C ALA A 353 -10.67 3.92 -4.83
N ALA A 354 -10.55 4.00 -3.51
CA ALA A 354 -10.91 2.94 -2.58
C ALA A 354 -11.76 3.51 -1.45
N LEU A 355 -12.82 2.81 -1.11
CA LEU A 355 -13.70 3.09 0.02
C LEU A 355 -13.78 1.84 0.87
N ASP A 356 -13.43 1.95 2.14
CA ASP A 356 -13.53 0.87 3.12
C ASP A 356 -14.44 1.29 4.26
N ILE A 357 -15.31 0.38 4.66
CA ILE A 357 -16.28 0.57 5.74
C ILE A 357 -16.10 -0.59 6.73
N ARG A 358 -15.88 -0.24 7.99
CA ARG A 358 -15.87 -1.17 9.11
C ARG A 358 -16.98 -0.81 10.07
N GLN A 359 -17.87 -1.76 10.35
CA GLN A 359 -19.00 -1.62 11.26
C GLN A 359 -18.95 -2.66 12.35
N VAL A 360 -18.85 -2.24 13.60
CA VAL A 360 -19.06 -3.09 14.76
C VAL A 360 -20.55 -3.32 14.91
N TYR A 361 -21.01 -4.54 14.60
CA TYR A 361 -22.42 -4.91 14.71
C TYR A 361 -22.80 -5.32 16.14
N SER A 362 -21.93 -6.08 16.78
CA SER A 362 -22.09 -6.49 18.17
C SER A 362 -20.72 -6.51 18.86
N ARG A 363 -20.70 -6.88 20.14
CA ARG A 363 -19.46 -6.93 20.94
C ARG A 363 -18.38 -7.83 20.39
N ASN A 364 -18.74 -8.80 19.55
CA ASN A 364 -17.84 -9.80 19.01
C ASN A 364 -17.99 -10.02 17.51
N ILE A 365 -18.81 -9.20 16.83
CA ILE A 365 -19.02 -9.30 15.38
C ILE A 365 -18.68 -7.96 14.74
N VAL A 366 -17.79 -8.00 13.76
CA VAL A 366 -17.42 -6.85 12.92
C VAL A 366 -17.74 -7.17 11.48
N LEU A 367 -18.43 -6.26 10.81
CA LEU A 367 -18.72 -6.32 9.39
C LEU A 367 -17.75 -5.39 8.66
N ASN A 368 -17.26 -5.84 7.53
CA ASN A 368 -16.38 -5.07 6.66
C ASN A 368 -16.93 -5.05 5.24
N ALA A 369 -16.83 -3.92 4.57
CA ALA A 369 -17.15 -3.79 3.16
C ALA A 369 -16.10 -2.91 2.50
N GLY A 370 -15.62 -3.30 1.32
CA GLY A 370 -14.64 -2.55 0.55
C GLY A 370 -15.10 -2.41 -0.90
N PHE A 371 -14.83 -1.26 -1.47
CA PHE A 371 -14.98 -1.01 -2.90
C PHE A 371 -13.73 -0.33 -3.42
N GLN A 372 -13.17 -0.83 -4.50
CA GLN A 372 -12.01 -0.23 -5.16
C GLN A 372 -12.22 -0.19 -6.66
N ILE A 373 -11.91 0.92 -7.27
CA ILE A 373 -11.84 1.09 -8.72
C ILE A 373 -10.46 1.56 -9.10
N GLN A 374 -9.89 0.94 -10.13
CA GLN A 374 -8.56 1.28 -10.66
C GLN A 374 -8.66 1.42 -12.17
N GLN A 375 -8.21 2.55 -12.67
CA GLN A 375 -8.12 2.82 -14.09
C GLN A 375 -6.67 3.09 -14.46
N GLY A 376 -6.17 2.42 -15.51
CA GLY A 376 -4.88 2.70 -16.12
C GLY A 376 -5.08 3.00 -17.60
N GLY A 377 -4.48 4.08 -18.09
CA GLY A 377 -4.54 4.45 -19.50
C GLY A 377 -3.13 4.74 -20.04
N ALA A 378 -2.85 4.32 -21.26
CA ALA A 378 -1.64 4.73 -21.92
C ALA A 378 -1.69 6.25 -22.15
N GLY A 379 -1.03 7.03 -21.29
CA GLY A 379 -0.85 8.47 -21.48
C GLY A 379 0.05 8.80 -22.67
N GLN A 380 0.54 7.77 -23.37
CA GLN A 380 1.44 7.84 -24.53
C GLN A 380 0.87 7.03 -25.68
N THR A 381 1.20 7.45 -26.90
CA THR A 381 1.04 6.61 -28.09
C THR A 381 2.03 5.44 -27.98
N PRO A 382 1.59 4.18 -28.09
CA PRO A 382 2.51 3.04 -28.06
C PRO A 382 3.59 3.17 -29.13
N VAL A 383 4.85 2.92 -28.74
CA VAL A 383 5.96 2.86 -29.71
C VAL A 383 5.96 1.46 -30.31
N ILE A 384 5.85 1.37 -31.62
CA ILE A 384 5.92 0.09 -32.36
C ILE A 384 7.38 -0.15 -32.70
N PHE A 385 7.94 -1.25 -32.20
CA PHE A 385 9.27 -1.72 -32.56
C PHE A 385 9.15 -2.80 -33.63
N GLU A 386 9.57 -2.49 -34.85
CA GLU A 386 9.67 -3.45 -35.90
C GLU A 386 10.74 -4.51 -35.57
N ASN A 387 10.54 -5.75 -35.97
CA ASN A 387 11.44 -6.89 -35.73
C ASN A 387 11.57 -7.36 -34.26
N THR A 388 10.59 -7.11 -33.44
CA THR A 388 10.53 -7.69 -32.09
C THR A 388 9.43 -8.77 -32.01
N PRO A 389 9.60 -9.81 -31.18
CA PRO A 389 8.55 -10.80 -30.93
C PRO A 389 7.41 -10.27 -30.04
N LEU A 390 7.48 -9.02 -29.59
CA LEU A 390 6.54 -8.42 -28.67
C LEU A 390 5.27 -7.99 -29.41
N LYS A 391 4.16 -8.68 -29.15
CA LYS A 391 2.86 -8.43 -29.78
C LYS A 391 1.82 -7.81 -28.85
N GLN A 392 2.03 -7.91 -27.54
CA GLN A 392 1.08 -7.34 -26.59
C GLN A 392 1.29 -5.83 -26.46
N ILE A 393 0.22 -5.08 -26.58
CA ILE A 393 0.20 -3.62 -26.44
C ILE A 393 -0.71 -3.27 -25.26
N MET A 394 -0.25 -2.34 -24.43
CA MET A 394 -1.06 -1.83 -23.33
C MET A 394 -2.25 -1.04 -23.88
N THR A 395 -3.45 -1.45 -23.50
CA THR A 395 -4.70 -0.73 -23.74
C THR A 395 -5.19 -0.06 -22.44
N SER A 396 -6.24 0.73 -22.52
CA SER A 396 -6.91 1.22 -21.31
C SER A 396 -7.43 0.04 -20.49
N GLN A 397 -7.14 0.05 -19.21
CA GLN A 397 -7.51 -0.98 -18.24
C GLN A 397 -8.45 -0.40 -17.19
N LEU A 398 -9.42 -1.18 -16.75
CA LEU A 398 -10.36 -0.82 -15.70
C LEU A 398 -10.62 -2.05 -14.84
N ASN A 399 -10.30 -1.94 -13.56
CA ASN A 399 -10.56 -2.96 -12.56
C ASN A 399 -11.51 -2.38 -11.50
N ALA A 400 -12.56 -3.12 -11.17
CA ALA A 400 -13.47 -2.81 -10.07
C ALA A 400 -13.52 -4.01 -9.13
N ASN A 401 -13.21 -3.79 -7.85
CA ASN A 401 -13.22 -4.79 -6.81
C ASN A 401 -14.28 -4.44 -5.78
N PHE A 402 -15.03 -5.43 -5.35
CA PHE A 402 -15.97 -5.33 -4.24
C PHE A 402 -15.68 -6.45 -3.25
N SER A 403 -15.60 -6.13 -1.97
CA SER A 403 -15.36 -7.10 -0.91
C SER A 403 -16.35 -6.92 0.21
N VAL A 404 -16.78 -8.03 0.80
CA VAL A 404 -17.56 -8.06 2.03
C VAL A 404 -17.01 -9.13 2.95
N GLY A 405 -17.10 -8.89 4.24
CA GLY A 405 -16.61 -9.85 5.23
C GLY A 405 -17.27 -9.69 6.59
N VAL A 406 -17.30 -10.78 7.32
CA VAL A 406 -17.78 -10.86 8.68
C VAL A 406 -16.67 -11.49 9.52
N ASN A 407 -16.24 -10.79 10.55
CA ASN A 407 -15.32 -11.31 11.55
C ASN A 407 -16.07 -11.56 12.85
N TRP A 408 -16.02 -12.79 13.35
CA TRP A 408 -16.64 -13.22 14.60
C TRP A 408 -15.56 -13.63 15.60
N ALA A 409 -15.31 -12.79 16.60
CA ALA A 409 -14.40 -13.08 17.70
C ALA A 409 -15.06 -14.10 18.64
N LEU A 410 -14.50 -15.30 18.73
CA LEU A 410 -14.93 -16.35 19.65
C LEU A 410 -14.39 -16.09 21.06
N ASN A 411 -13.15 -15.64 21.13
CA ASN A 411 -12.48 -15.18 22.35
C ASN A 411 -11.36 -14.19 22.01
N GLN A 412 -10.50 -13.83 22.98
CA GLN A 412 -9.39 -12.89 22.80
C GLN A 412 -8.33 -13.35 21.79
N HIS A 413 -8.20 -14.65 21.55
CA HIS A 413 -7.16 -15.21 20.70
C HIS A 413 -7.70 -15.85 19.43
N LEU A 414 -8.98 -16.19 19.37
CA LEU A 414 -9.54 -16.94 18.26
C LEU A 414 -10.71 -16.21 17.63
N SER A 415 -10.69 -16.07 16.32
CA SER A 415 -11.81 -15.55 15.54
C SER A 415 -12.05 -16.39 14.28
N LEU A 416 -13.29 -16.36 13.82
CA LEU A 416 -13.72 -16.88 12.53
C LEU A 416 -14.01 -15.72 11.60
N GLU A 417 -13.64 -15.89 10.36
CA GLU A 417 -13.85 -14.89 9.33
C GLU A 417 -14.48 -15.54 8.10
N ALA A 418 -15.55 -14.95 7.58
CA ALA A 418 -16.12 -15.29 6.29
C ALA A 418 -16.02 -14.07 5.37
N SER A 419 -15.49 -14.25 4.17
CA SER A 419 -15.31 -13.16 3.21
C SER A 419 -15.64 -13.59 1.79
N ASN A 420 -16.07 -12.61 1.00
CA ASN A 420 -16.25 -12.74 -0.44
C ASN A 420 -15.62 -11.54 -1.14
N VAL A 421 -14.88 -11.80 -2.21
CA VAL A 421 -14.27 -10.78 -3.07
C VAL A 421 -14.74 -11.01 -4.49
N TYR A 422 -15.40 -10.01 -5.06
CA TYR A 422 -15.78 -9.96 -6.46
C TYR A 422 -14.94 -8.91 -7.20
N ARG A 423 -14.26 -9.32 -8.27
CA ARG A 423 -13.50 -8.42 -9.14
C ARG A 423 -14.04 -8.49 -10.57
N ASN A 424 -14.26 -7.34 -11.17
CA ASN A 424 -14.46 -7.20 -12.61
C ASN A 424 -13.24 -6.52 -13.20
N ALA A 425 -12.57 -7.18 -14.13
CA ALA A 425 -11.34 -6.70 -14.72
C ALA A 425 -11.45 -6.61 -16.23
N ASN A 426 -10.86 -5.54 -16.79
CA ASN A 426 -10.61 -5.40 -18.22
C ASN A 426 -9.11 -5.11 -18.36
N ALA A 427 -8.31 -6.15 -18.60
CA ALA A 427 -6.87 -6.08 -18.61
C ALA A 427 -6.31 -6.17 -20.03
N SER A 428 -5.19 -5.49 -20.29
CA SER A 428 -4.52 -5.50 -21.60
C SER A 428 -4.14 -6.92 -22.01
N GLY A 429 -4.62 -7.35 -23.17
CA GLY A 429 -4.34 -8.69 -23.72
C GLY A 429 -5.14 -9.84 -23.11
N SER A 430 -5.77 -9.66 -21.94
CA SER A 430 -6.60 -10.69 -21.28
C SER A 430 -8.10 -10.53 -21.51
N GLY A 431 -8.53 -9.37 -22.05
CA GLY A 431 -9.95 -9.08 -22.26
C GLY A 431 -10.70 -8.78 -20.96
N ARG A 432 -12.04 -8.88 -21.02
CA ARG A 432 -12.93 -8.65 -19.89
C ARG A 432 -13.30 -9.98 -19.21
N TYR A 433 -13.18 -10.03 -17.89
CA TYR A 433 -13.55 -11.20 -17.10
C TYR A 433 -13.91 -10.81 -15.67
N SER A 434 -14.48 -11.75 -14.91
CA SER A 434 -14.77 -11.59 -13.50
C SER A 434 -14.09 -12.68 -12.67
N ILE A 435 -13.81 -12.34 -11.44
CA ILE A 435 -13.30 -13.25 -10.43
C ILE A 435 -14.25 -13.14 -9.22
N ASP A 436 -14.72 -14.27 -8.74
CA ASP A 436 -15.50 -14.39 -7.50
C ASP A 436 -14.77 -15.38 -6.61
N MET A 437 -14.44 -14.96 -5.38
CA MET A 437 -13.69 -15.76 -4.42
C MET A 437 -14.36 -15.67 -3.06
N ALA A 438 -14.84 -16.79 -2.58
CA ALA A 438 -15.42 -16.93 -1.24
C ALA A 438 -14.47 -17.73 -0.33
N MET A 439 -14.26 -17.24 0.89
CA MET A 439 -13.32 -17.81 1.86
C MET A 439 -13.94 -17.88 3.26
N ILE A 440 -13.56 -18.91 4.01
CA ILE A 440 -13.78 -19.01 5.45
C ILE A 440 -12.43 -19.26 6.10
N SER A 441 -12.10 -18.47 7.12
CA SER A 441 -10.79 -18.51 7.77
C SER A 441 -10.93 -18.63 9.28
N VAL A 442 -9.98 -19.33 9.88
CA VAL A 442 -9.75 -19.34 11.33
C VAL A 442 -8.52 -18.50 11.61
N LYS A 443 -8.61 -17.57 12.53
CA LYS A 443 -7.53 -16.68 12.89
C LYS A 443 -7.19 -16.80 14.36
N TYR A 444 -5.91 -16.97 14.66
CA TYR A 444 -5.34 -16.92 16.00
C TYR A 444 -4.50 -15.66 16.18
N GLN A 445 -4.58 -15.02 17.35
CA GLN A 445 -3.84 -13.82 17.72
C GLN A 445 -3.24 -13.97 19.13
N LEU A 446 -2.00 -13.49 19.32
CA LEU A 446 -1.27 -13.45 20.60
C LEU A 446 -1.81 -12.36 21.51
#